data_135ba7a214459e908f450e24112ca4b7
#
_entry.id   135ba7a214459e908f450e24112ca4b7
#
_cell.length_a   1.000
_cell.length_b   1.000
_cell.length_c   1.000
_cell.angle_alpha   90.00
_cell.angle_beta   90.00
_cell.angle_gamma   90.00
#
_symmetry.space_group_name_H-M   'P 1'
#
loop_
_entity.id
_entity.type
_entity.pdbx_description
1 polymer ?
#
loop_
_entity_poly.entity_id
_entity_poly.type
_entity_poly.pdbx_seq_one_letter_code
_entity_poly.pdbx_strand_id
1 'polypeptide(L)'
;VSILRRALPAGALAAAVAVAVSACTAPGEPADGSADDTVAAASAFLAEYVDDGRVVRTDQGGDTVSEGQAYGLLLAVAADDEPVFDRIWEWTTENLQRDDGLLAWQWQDGAVVDDQPASDADLDAARALVLAGDAFDRDDLREQGIALGASLLDRMTAETALGRILLPGPWAEASPHAYNPSYASPAAYEVLAQASGDERWNELAAGSRAATDALLEANPLPTNWATIGADGSVAIAGSAGGGGEPGYGYDAARTPIRYAESCDPADRALAGRIATALPDSATLAAELDSGAGSITTDQHPVAYAARAAALAADGRADDALADVQRMSDTAASTPTYYGAAWNALAVAMLNDDVLGGCPPLRDAGAGAAPAPAGDAGTATGAAAGLQNPVAPRQASTARPVHISIPAIGVDSGLIGLGLGGDGWIESPQDYDDIGWYEDGVLPGEIGPAVIAGHVDSPTGPAVFYDLPELATGDTVSIRRADGTTADFVVTGLQTVEKDTFPTESVYAPTPTPELRLVTCAGAWDSTTGHYVDNLVVTAVAA
;
A
#
# COMPACT_ATOMS: atom_id res chain seq x y z
N VAL A 1 64.26 -14.56 -26.25
CA VAL A 1 65.33 -15.58 -26.21
C VAL A 1 64.92 -16.64 -25.20
N SER A 2 64.55 -17.79 -25.77
CA SER A 2 64.80 -19.19 -25.40
C SER A 2 64.35 -19.70 -24.03
N ILE A 3 63.28 -20.52 -23.97
CA ILE A 3 63.24 -22.00 -24.12
C ILE A 3 64.02 -22.76 -23.01
N LEU A 4 63.37 -23.56 -22.19
CA LEU A 4 63.47 -25.02 -22.24
C LEU A 4 62.57 -25.70 -21.16
N ARG A 5 61.93 -26.77 -21.63
CA ARG A 5 61.16 -27.84 -21.01
C ARG A 5 61.99 -28.71 -20.04
N ARG A 6 61.28 -29.40 -19.11
CA ARG A 6 61.30 -30.87 -18.83
C ARG A 6 60.60 -31.14 -17.50
N ALA A 7 59.56 -31.89 -17.46
CA ALA A 7 59.37 -33.36 -17.49
C ALA A 7 59.15 -33.95 -16.08
N LEU A 8 57.99 -34.59 -15.93
CA LEU A 8 57.53 -35.47 -14.84
C LEU A 8 58.49 -36.68 -14.57
N PRO A 9 58.37 -37.27 -13.36
CA PRO A 9 57.64 -38.54 -13.30
C PRO A 9 56.77 -38.80 -12.08
N ALA A 10 55.68 -39.40 -12.29
CA ALA A 10 54.96 -40.59 -11.80
C ALA A 10 55.14 -41.05 -10.33
N GLY A 11 53.98 -41.22 -9.68
CA GLY A 11 53.66 -42.44 -8.96
C GLY A 11 53.67 -42.38 -7.43
N ALA A 12 52.50 -42.32 -6.80
CA ALA A 12 52.18 -43.13 -5.62
C ALA A 12 50.66 -43.14 -5.37
N LEU A 13 50.08 -44.33 -5.40
CA LEU A 13 48.73 -44.64 -4.90
C LEU A 13 48.69 -44.37 -3.40
N ALA A 14 47.64 -43.62 -2.94
CA ALA A 14 47.22 -43.64 -1.56
C ALA A 14 45.68 -43.71 -1.50
N ALA A 15 45.23 -44.67 -0.73
CA ALA A 15 43.85 -45.09 -0.55
C ALA A 15 42.97 -43.94 -0.02
N ALA A 16 41.82 -43.71 -0.67
CA ALA A 16 40.80 -42.84 -0.20
C ALA A 16 39.98 -43.51 0.94
N VAL A 17 40.12 -43.03 2.15
CA VAL A 17 39.16 -43.26 3.23
C VAL A 17 38.07 -42.21 3.07
N ALA A 18 36.88 -42.61 2.65
CA ALA A 18 35.69 -41.79 2.63
C ALA A 18 35.18 -41.60 4.07
N VAL A 19 35.47 -40.45 4.66
CA VAL A 19 34.77 -39.97 5.86
C VAL A 19 33.50 -39.29 5.38
N ALA A 20 32.37 -39.97 5.57
CA ALA A 20 31.05 -39.35 5.42
C ALA A 20 30.87 -38.33 6.54
N VAL A 21 31.10 -37.06 6.23
CA VAL A 21 30.63 -35.93 7.08
C VAL A 21 29.15 -35.79 6.80
N SER A 22 28.30 -36.31 7.70
CA SER A 22 26.90 -35.90 7.78
C SER A 22 26.86 -34.41 8.16
N ALA A 23 26.68 -33.57 7.15
CA ALA A 23 26.26 -32.20 7.39
C ALA A 23 24.83 -32.25 7.93
N CYS A 24 24.66 -32.04 9.23
CA CYS A 24 23.41 -31.59 9.79
C CYS A 24 23.18 -30.19 9.21
N THR A 25 22.39 -30.10 8.16
CA THR A 25 21.72 -28.82 7.82
C THR A 25 20.80 -28.50 8.98
N ALA A 26 21.09 -27.43 9.69
CA ALA A 26 20.14 -26.79 10.57
C ALA A 26 18.88 -26.48 9.73
N PRO A 27 17.67 -26.63 10.30
CA PRO A 27 16.49 -26.10 9.64
C PRO A 27 16.75 -24.60 9.36
N GLY A 28 16.64 -24.18 8.10
CA GLY A 28 16.62 -22.76 7.77
C GLY A 28 15.51 -22.11 8.59
N GLU A 29 15.78 -20.98 9.19
CA GLU A 29 14.75 -20.11 9.71
C GLU A 29 13.69 -19.92 8.62
N PRO A 30 12.40 -19.98 8.93
CA PRO A 30 11.37 -19.63 7.96
C PRO A 30 11.69 -18.21 7.47
N ALA A 31 11.73 -18.03 6.15
CA ALA A 31 11.80 -16.70 5.56
C ALA A 31 10.66 -15.87 6.15
N ASP A 32 10.97 -14.72 6.73
CA ASP A 32 10.00 -13.80 7.32
C ASP A 32 9.27 -13.12 6.16
N GLY A 33 8.12 -13.67 5.75
CA GLY A 33 7.33 -13.17 4.63
C GLY A 33 6.88 -11.72 4.83
N SER A 34 6.85 -11.24 6.08
CA SER A 34 6.45 -9.87 6.41
C SER A 34 7.48 -8.82 5.95
N ALA A 35 8.77 -9.14 6.04
CA ALA A 35 9.84 -8.23 5.58
C ALA A 35 9.84 -8.12 4.04
N ASP A 36 9.60 -9.24 3.33
CA ASP A 36 9.50 -9.23 1.86
C ASP A 36 8.32 -8.38 1.38
N ASP A 37 7.17 -8.44 2.06
CA ASP A 37 5.98 -7.63 1.76
C ASP A 37 6.23 -6.14 2.02
N THR A 38 6.95 -5.80 3.10
CA THR A 38 7.34 -4.42 3.43
C THR A 38 8.22 -3.83 2.34
N VAL A 39 9.29 -4.54 1.96
CA VAL A 39 10.20 -4.10 0.89
C VAL A 39 9.47 -3.96 -0.45
N ALA A 40 8.57 -4.90 -0.79
CA ALA A 40 7.82 -4.85 -2.04
C ALA A 40 6.87 -3.64 -2.08
N ALA A 41 6.10 -3.39 -1.03
CA ALA A 41 5.17 -2.27 -0.97
C ALA A 41 5.90 -0.91 -0.99
N ALA A 42 7.00 -0.79 -0.25
CA ALA A 42 7.83 0.40 -0.23
C ALA A 42 8.46 0.69 -1.60
N SER A 43 9.06 -0.34 -2.22
CA SER A 43 9.68 -0.22 -3.55
C SER A 43 8.67 0.16 -4.64
N ALA A 44 7.43 -0.36 -4.58
CA ALA A 44 6.37 -0.01 -5.52
C ALA A 44 6.02 1.48 -5.43
N PHE A 45 5.82 2.02 -4.22
CA PHE A 45 5.58 3.45 -4.04
C PHE A 45 6.74 4.30 -4.58
N LEU A 46 7.99 3.95 -4.23
CA LEU A 46 9.16 4.70 -4.65
C LEU A 46 9.32 4.70 -6.18
N ALA A 47 9.05 3.57 -6.83
CA ALA A 47 9.14 3.46 -8.29
C ALA A 47 8.08 4.32 -9.02
N GLU A 48 6.89 4.49 -8.43
CA GLU A 48 5.77 5.18 -9.07
C GLU A 48 5.77 6.68 -8.80
N TYR A 49 6.13 7.11 -7.57
CA TYR A 49 5.94 8.49 -7.14
C TYR A 49 7.24 9.30 -6.96
N VAL A 50 8.43 8.68 -7.11
CA VAL A 50 9.71 9.41 -6.98
C VAL A 50 10.30 9.73 -8.35
N ASP A 51 10.32 11.02 -8.71
CA ASP A 51 10.91 11.55 -9.93
C ASP A 51 12.14 12.39 -9.57
N ASP A 52 13.34 11.87 -9.83
CA ASP A 52 14.64 12.51 -9.57
C ASP A 52 14.79 13.10 -8.16
N GLY A 53 14.38 12.29 -7.15
CA GLY A 53 14.41 12.68 -5.74
C GLY A 53 13.19 13.46 -5.25
N ARG A 54 12.30 13.83 -6.13
CA ARG A 54 11.05 14.52 -5.83
C ARG A 54 9.90 13.53 -5.71
N VAL A 55 9.22 13.48 -4.58
CA VAL A 55 7.96 12.74 -4.43
C VAL A 55 6.83 13.59 -5.00
N VAL A 56 6.17 13.09 -6.05
CA VAL A 56 5.19 13.84 -6.85
C VAL A 56 3.77 13.37 -6.56
N ARG A 57 2.87 14.29 -6.21
CA ARG A 57 1.44 14.00 -6.08
C ARG A 57 0.75 14.07 -7.44
N THR A 58 0.91 13.02 -8.24
CA THR A 58 0.48 12.96 -9.64
C THR A 58 -1.00 13.21 -9.85
N ASP A 59 -1.84 12.76 -8.92
CA ASP A 59 -3.30 12.93 -8.89
C ASP A 59 -3.77 14.24 -8.23
N GLN A 60 -2.84 15.05 -7.70
CA GLN A 60 -3.14 16.31 -6.99
C GLN A 60 -2.47 17.54 -7.63
N GLY A 61 -2.28 17.50 -8.94
CA GLY A 61 -1.71 18.62 -9.70
C GLY A 61 -0.20 18.59 -9.89
N GLY A 62 0.47 17.51 -9.48
CA GLY A 62 1.90 17.31 -9.71
C GLY A 62 2.82 18.16 -8.84
N ASP A 63 2.32 18.67 -7.72
CA ASP A 63 3.10 19.37 -6.70
C ASP A 63 3.89 18.39 -5.81
N THR A 64 4.66 18.92 -4.89
CA THR A 64 5.39 18.16 -3.86
C THR A 64 5.14 18.81 -2.52
N VAL A 65 4.84 18.01 -1.52
CA VAL A 65 4.70 18.45 -0.14
C VAL A 65 5.78 17.80 0.74
N SER A 66 6.17 18.48 1.81
CA SER A 66 7.15 17.96 2.77
C SER A 66 6.70 16.62 3.38
N GLU A 67 5.40 16.44 3.61
CA GLU A 67 4.81 15.16 4.05
C GLU A 67 5.16 14.03 3.06
N GLY A 68 5.02 14.29 1.76
CA GLY A 68 5.36 13.32 0.72
C GLY A 68 6.84 12.97 0.69
N GLN A 69 7.73 13.96 0.82
CA GLN A 69 9.16 13.73 0.91
C GLN A 69 9.50 12.87 2.15
N ALA A 70 8.88 13.14 3.30
CA ALA A 70 9.07 12.37 4.51
C ALA A 70 8.58 10.91 4.36
N TYR A 71 7.44 10.70 3.70
CA TYR A 71 6.96 9.35 3.37
C TYR A 71 7.93 8.61 2.46
N GLY A 72 8.45 9.28 1.42
CA GLY A 72 9.47 8.72 0.54
C GLY A 72 10.74 8.33 1.28
N LEU A 73 11.20 9.14 2.24
CA LEU A 73 12.36 8.83 3.08
C LEU A 73 12.11 7.61 3.98
N LEU A 74 10.98 7.54 4.68
CA LEU A 74 10.61 6.38 5.51
C LEU A 74 10.53 5.10 4.66
N LEU A 75 9.92 5.18 3.47
CA LEU A 75 9.79 4.04 2.58
C LEU A 75 11.12 3.64 1.92
N ALA A 76 12.06 4.58 1.70
CA ALA A 76 13.40 4.24 1.25
C ALA A 76 14.20 3.48 2.34
N VAL A 77 14.01 3.83 3.62
CA VAL A 77 14.53 3.02 4.74
C VAL A 77 13.90 1.63 4.75
N ALA A 78 12.57 1.56 4.62
CA ALA A 78 11.84 0.29 4.62
C ALA A 78 12.21 -0.63 3.45
N ALA A 79 12.61 -0.05 2.31
CA ALA A 79 13.08 -0.77 1.12
C ALA A 79 14.58 -1.10 1.15
N ASP A 80 15.34 -0.65 2.16
CA ASP A 80 16.81 -0.72 2.22
C ASP A 80 17.48 -0.10 0.96
N ASP A 81 16.91 1.05 0.48
CA ASP A 81 17.36 1.73 -0.76
C ASP A 81 18.05 3.06 -0.44
N GLU A 82 19.32 2.99 0.00
CA GLU A 82 20.15 4.17 0.27
C GLU A 82 20.24 5.12 -0.93
N PRO A 83 20.45 4.66 -2.19
CA PRO A 83 20.51 5.56 -3.34
C PRO A 83 19.23 6.36 -3.59
N VAL A 84 18.05 5.81 -3.33
CA VAL A 84 16.77 6.53 -3.43
C VAL A 84 16.64 7.51 -2.26
N PHE A 85 16.99 7.08 -1.04
CA PHE A 85 17.00 7.94 0.15
C PHE A 85 17.84 9.20 -0.06
N ASP A 86 19.07 9.03 -0.52
CA ASP A 86 20.00 10.15 -0.77
C ASP A 86 19.41 11.15 -1.78
N ARG A 87 18.83 10.67 -2.89
CA ARG A 87 18.20 11.56 -3.88
C ARG A 87 17.01 12.34 -3.31
N ILE A 88 16.15 11.66 -2.53
CA ILE A 88 15.00 12.33 -1.91
C ILE A 88 15.48 13.39 -0.91
N TRP A 89 16.46 13.06 -0.07
CA TRP A 89 16.95 13.99 0.94
C TRP A 89 17.72 15.17 0.33
N GLU A 90 18.56 14.93 -0.67
CA GLU A 90 19.26 15.99 -1.41
C GLU A 90 18.25 16.96 -2.05
N TRP A 91 17.26 16.44 -2.75
CA TRP A 91 16.20 17.28 -3.34
C TRP A 91 15.43 18.06 -2.26
N THR A 92 15.10 17.43 -1.15
CA THR A 92 14.37 18.06 -0.04
C THR A 92 15.14 19.21 0.57
N THR A 93 16.44 19.02 0.83
CA THR A 93 17.29 20.07 1.40
C THR A 93 17.50 21.23 0.44
N GLU A 94 17.65 20.96 -0.85
CA GLU A 94 17.85 22.00 -1.87
C GLU A 94 16.59 22.84 -2.12
N ASN A 95 15.40 22.27 -1.98
CA ASN A 95 14.16 22.90 -2.43
C ASN A 95 13.19 23.28 -1.30
N LEU A 96 13.20 22.56 -0.18
CA LEU A 96 12.24 22.77 0.92
C LEU A 96 12.88 23.21 2.23
N GLN A 97 14.19 22.97 2.46
CA GLN A 97 14.80 23.31 3.74
C GLN A 97 14.87 24.81 3.97
N ARG A 98 14.40 25.25 5.11
CA ARG A 98 14.34 26.63 5.58
C ARG A 98 15.60 26.98 6.40
N ASP A 99 15.85 28.27 6.61
CA ASP A 99 16.97 28.76 7.43
C ASP A 99 16.91 28.29 8.91
N ASP A 100 15.70 27.95 9.39
CA ASP A 100 15.48 27.43 10.74
C ASP A 100 15.61 25.90 10.85
N GLY A 101 15.95 25.24 9.75
CA GLY A 101 16.18 23.81 9.63
C GLY A 101 14.91 22.98 9.43
N LEU A 102 13.71 23.58 9.55
CA LEU A 102 12.43 22.94 9.22
C LEU A 102 12.20 22.92 7.71
N LEU A 103 11.16 22.24 7.24
CA LEU A 103 10.81 22.09 5.83
C LEU A 103 9.62 22.97 5.47
N ALA A 104 9.69 23.72 4.36
CA ALA A 104 8.54 24.35 3.74
C ALA A 104 7.56 23.29 3.26
N TRP A 105 6.25 23.45 3.52
CA TRP A 105 5.35 22.34 3.30
C TRP A 105 4.98 22.10 1.84
N GLN A 106 5.03 23.12 0.95
CA GLN A 106 4.57 22.95 -0.43
C GLN A 106 5.49 23.62 -1.47
N TRP A 107 5.84 22.84 -2.48
CA TRP A 107 6.57 23.26 -3.67
C TRP A 107 5.77 22.92 -4.93
N GLN A 108 5.71 23.86 -5.88
CA GLN A 108 5.05 23.67 -7.17
C GLN A 108 5.72 24.55 -8.23
N ASP A 109 5.77 24.08 -9.48
CA ASP A 109 6.22 24.84 -10.66
C ASP A 109 7.61 25.50 -10.50
N GLY A 110 8.52 24.85 -9.80
CA GLY A 110 9.91 25.31 -9.65
C GLY A 110 10.16 26.20 -8.44
N ALA A 111 9.21 26.36 -7.52
CA ALA A 111 9.37 27.20 -6.34
C ALA A 111 8.55 26.71 -5.14
N VAL A 112 8.98 27.11 -3.94
CA VAL A 112 8.15 27.03 -2.73
C VAL A 112 6.94 27.98 -2.89
N VAL A 113 5.73 27.45 -2.76
CA VAL A 113 4.49 28.22 -2.86
C VAL A 113 3.88 28.52 -1.51
N ASP A 114 4.20 27.71 -0.49
CA ASP A 114 3.89 27.99 0.91
C ASP A 114 5.08 27.52 1.78
N ASP A 115 5.68 28.46 2.49
CA ASP A 115 6.90 28.27 3.27
C ASP A 115 6.63 27.90 4.75
N GLN A 116 5.36 27.77 5.17
CA GLN A 116 5.05 27.33 6.52
C GLN A 116 5.49 25.86 6.71
N PRO A 117 6.10 25.48 7.83
CA PRO A 117 6.41 24.09 8.11
C PRO A 117 5.15 23.33 8.59
N ALA A 118 5.15 22.02 8.34
CA ALA A 118 4.14 21.08 8.85
C ALA A 118 4.82 20.04 9.73
N SER A 119 4.42 19.99 11.00
CA SER A 119 5.17 19.23 12.02
C SER A 119 5.14 17.72 11.83
N ASP A 120 4.13 17.16 11.19
CA ASP A 120 4.08 15.73 10.84
C ASP A 120 5.18 15.37 9.85
N ALA A 121 5.39 16.21 8.85
CA ALA A 121 6.44 16.04 7.86
C ALA A 121 7.85 16.16 8.47
N ASP A 122 8.07 17.22 9.27
CA ASP A 122 9.37 17.42 9.93
C ASP A 122 9.69 16.28 10.91
N LEU A 123 8.68 15.76 11.62
CA LEU A 123 8.82 14.64 12.55
C LEU A 123 9.18 13.34 11.84
N ASP A 124 8.46 13.02 10.76
CA ASP A 124 8.70 11.81 9.96
C ASP A 124 10.05 11.87 9.23
N ALA A 125 10.42 13.03 8.69
CA ALA A 125 11.75 13.23 8.07
C ALA A 125 12.89 13.09 9.11
N ALA A 126 12.72 13.66 10.31
CA ALA A 126 13.70 13.49 11.38
C ALA A 126 13.86 12.03 11.81
N ARG A 127 12.72 11.29 11.95
CA ARG A 127 12.70 9.85 12.21
C ARG A 127 13.44 9.09 11.11
N ALA A 128 13.10 9.34 9.85
CA ALA A 128 13.69 8.66 8.70
C ALA A 128 15.21 8.87 8.62
N LEU A 129 15.69 10.09 8.89
CA LEU A 129 17.12 10.42 8.90
C LEU A 129 17.89 9.68 9.99
N VAL A 130 17.31 9.57 11.20
CA VAL A 130 17.94 8.81 12.29
C VAL A 130 18.01 7.33 11.94
N LEU A 131 16.91 6.75 11.44
CA LEU A 131 16.86 5.35 11.04
C LEU A 131 17.80 5.06 9.87
N ALA A 132 17.85 5.92 8.86
CA ALA A 132 18.79 5.81 7.73
C ALA A 132 20.25 5.89 8.20
N GLY A 133 20.55 6.75 9.18
CA GLY A 133 21.86 6.83 9.79
C GLY A 133 22.31 5.50 10.40
N ASP A 134 21.39 4.81 11.07
CA ASP A 134 21.65 3.51 11.68
C ASP A 134 21.67 2.37 10.63
N ALA A 135 20.75 2.38 9.67
CA ALA A 135 20.62 1.34 8.64
C ALA A 135 21.78 1.36 7.61
N PHE A 136 22.20 2.55 7.19
CA PHE A 136 23.22 2.75 6.15
C PHE A 136 24.62 3.08 6.68
N ASP A 137 24.82 3.01 8.01
CA ASP A 137 26.10 3.38 8.69
C ASP A 137 26.55 4.83 8.35
N ARG A 138 25.59 5.78 8.43
CA ARG A 138 25.73 7.20 8.04
C ARG A 138 25.51 8.15 9.21
N ASP A 139 26.57 8.41 9.98
CA ASP A 139 26.53 9.36 11.12
C ASP A 139 26.01 10.75 10.72
N ASP A 140 26.32 11.21 9.50
CA ASP A 140 25.87 12.50 8.99
C ASP A 140 24.34 12.61 8.85
N LEU A 141 23.67 11.55 8.43
CA LEU A 141 22.20 11.50 8.36
C LEU A 141 21.59 11.51 9.77
N ARG A 142 22.14 10.71 10.68
CA ARG A 142 21.70 10.68 12.08
C ARG A 142 21.82 12.05 12.75
N GLU A 143 22.95 12.77 12.56
CA GLU A 143 23.15 14.12 13.07
C GLU A 143 22.13 15.12 12.49
N GLN A 144 21.83 15.03 11.21
CA GLN A 144 20.82 15.86 10.55
C GLN A 144 19.42 15.60 11.10
N GLY A 145 19.05 14.32 11.33
CA GLY A 145 17.76 13.97 11.94
C GLY A 145 17.60 14.51 13.35
N ILE A 146 18.66 14.42 14.18
CA ILE A 146 18.68 15.01 15.52
C ILE A 146 18.53 16.55 15.46
N ALA A 147 19.19 17.20 14.51
CA ALA A 147 19.13 18.66 14.37
C ALA A 147 17.74 19.13 13.91
N LEU A 148 17.13 18.44 12.93
CA LEU A 148 15.76 18.71 12.48
C LEU A 148 14.76 18.52 13.63
N GLY A 149 14.88 17.41 14.37
CA GLY A 149 14.05 17.15 15.55
C GLY A 149 14.21 18.20 16.66
N ALA A 150 15.41 18.71 16.89
CA ALA A 150 15.65 19.81 17.85
C ALA A 150 14.94 21.11 17.41
N SER A 151 15.00 21.45 16.13
CA SER A 151 14.28 22.62 15.57
C SER A 151 12.76 22.47 15.72
N LEU A 152 12.22 21.25 15.53
CA LEU A 152 10.79 20.94 15.75
C LEU A 152 10.43 21.14 17.24
N LEU A 153 11.17 20.57 18.18
CA LEU A 153 10.91 20.74 19.62
C LEU A 153 10.93 22.20 20.06
N ASP A 154 11.84 23.01 19.48
CA ASP A 154 12.01 24.41 19.84
C ASP A 154 10.87 25.31 19.30
N ARG A 155 10.26 24.94 18.16
CA ARG A 155 9.38 25.84 17.40
C ARG A 155 7.96 25.33 17.22
N MET A 156 7.74 24.02 17.33
CA MET A 156 6.50 23.34 16.96
C MET A 156 5.87 22.63 18.15
N THR A 157 6.17 23.06 19.38
CA THR A 157 5.56 22.49 20.61
C THR A 157 5.04 23.60 21.53
N ALA A 158 4.05 23.27 22.34
CA ALA A 158 3.49 24.15 23.38
C ALA A 158 3.29 23.39 24.69
N GLU A 159 3.45 24.13 25.82
CA GLU A 159 3.15 23.61 27.14
C GLU A 159 1.68 23.86 27.49
N THR A 160 0.99 22.84 27.96
CA THR A 160 -0.40 22.90 28.44
C THR A 160 -0.54 22.19 29.78
N ALA A 161 -1.71 22.23 30.38
CA ALA A 161 -1.96 21.43 31.59
C ALA A 161 -1.99 19.90 31.32
N LEU A 162 -2.08 19.45 30.06
CA LEU A 162 -1.91 18.06 29.65
C LEU A 162 -0.44 17.65 29.51
N GLY A 163 0.49 18.59 29.54
CA GLY A 163 1.91 18.45 29.21
C GLY A 163 2.26 19.12 27.89
N ARG A 164 3.43 18.77 27.36
CA ARG A 164 3.91 19.27 26.06
C ARG A 164 3.13 18.63 24.93
N ILE A 165 2.62 19.42 23.99
CA ILE A 165 1.89 18.98 22.80
C ILE A 165 2.60 19.41 21.53
N LEU A 166 2.42 18.64 20.44
CA LEU A 166 2.88 18.99 19.09
C LEU A 166 1.88 19.96 18.46
N LEU A 167 2.38 21.09 17.99
CA LEU A 167 1.61 22.05 17.20
C LEU A 167 1.71 21.67 15.71
N PRO A 168 0.64 21.78 14.91
CA PRO A 168 0.68 21.46 13.49
C PRO A 168 1.58 22.42 12.69
N GLY A 169 1.78 23.64 13.19
CA GLY A 169 2.63 24.66 12.63
C GLY A 169 2.83 25.83 13.61
N PRO A 170 3.79 26.75 13.37
CA PRO A 170 4.02 27.92 14.26
C PRO A 170 2.79 28.82 14.38
N TRP A 171 1.90 28.82 13.39
CA TRP A 171 0.63 29.56 13.41
C TRP A 171 -0.35 29.10 14.50
N ALA A 172 -0.17 27.90 15.08
CA ALA A 172 -1.00 27.33 16.14
C ALA A 172 -0.49 27.65 17.56
N GLU A 173 0.48 28.57 17.72
CA GLU A 173 1.06 28.93 19.04
C GLU A 173 0.05 29.55 20.01
N ALA A 174 -0.98 30.23 19.49
CA ALA A 174 -1.96 30.90 20.33
C ALA A 174 -2.98 29.92 20.93
N SER A 175 -3.22 30.00 22.27
CA SER A 175 -4.25 29.18 22.93
C SER A 175 -5.66 29.75 22.71
N PRO A 176 -6.72 28.94 22.46
CA PRO A 176 -6.59 27.48 22.32
C PRO A 176 -5.79 27.09 21.07
N HIS A 177 -4.84 26.18 21.26
CA HIS A 177 -3.99 25.70 20.18
C HIS A 177 -4.79 24.87 19.19
N ALA A 178 -4.63 25.08 17.89
CA ALA A 178 -5.07 24.10 16.91
C ALA A 178 -4.23 22.82 17.10
N TYR A 179 -4.88 21.68 17.00
CA TYR A 179 -4.24 20.37 17.21
C TYR A 179 -4.73 19.36 16.18
N ASN A 180 -3.81 18.65 15.58
CA ASN A 180 -4.13 17.52 14.72
C ASN A 180 -3.65 16.21 15.42
N PRO A 181 -4.58 15.36 15.89
CA PRO A 181 -4.23 14.16 16.65
C PRO A 181 -3.33 13.19 15.87
N SER A 182 -3.43 13.18 14.54
CA SER A 182 -2.68 12.27 13.67
C SER A 182 -1.22 12.67 13.46
N TYR A 183 -0.84 13.88 13.84
CA TYR A 183 0.55 14.34 13.76
C TYR A 183 1.40 13.75 14.89
N ALA A 184 0.77 13.32 15.99
CA ALA A 184 1.45 12.61 17.06
C ALA A 184 1.91 11.22 16.58
N SER A 185 3.21 10.94 16.71
CA SER A 185 3.83 9.66 16.36
C SER A 185 4.70 9.18 17.53
N PRO A 186 4.13 8.36 18.44
CA PRO A 186 4.87 7.87 19.60
C PRO A 186 6.16 7.12 19.24
N ALA A 187 6.16 6.31 18.17
CA ALA A 187 7.36 5.62 17.70
C ALA A 187 8.44 6.60 17.21
N ALA A 188 8.07 7.67 16.51
CA ALA A 188 9.02 8.72 16.10
C ALA A 188 9.63 9.42 17.33
N TYR A 189 8.81 9.73 18.34
CA TYR A 189 9.30 10.33 19.58
C TYR A 189 10.31 9.42 20.29
N GLU A 190 10.07 8.12 20.34
CA GLU A 190 10.98 7.15 20.94
C GLU A 190 12.31 7.07 20.18
N VAL A 191 12.28 6.96 18.86
CA VAL A 191 13.49 6.95 18.00
C VAL A 191 14.32 8.22 18.24
N LEU A 192 13.69 9.39 18.25
CA LEU A 192 14.37 10.67 18.43
C LEU A 192 14.85 10.88 19.87
N ALA A 193 14.11 10.40 20.87
CA ALA A 193 14.56 10.42 22.28
C ALA A 193 15.83 9.58 22.46
N GLN A 194 15.85 8.37 21.90
CA GLN A 194 17.00 7.47 21.99
C GLN A 194 18.22 8.04 21.26
N ALA A 195 17.99 8.64 20.07
CA ALA A 195 19.06 9.19 19.25
C ALA A 195 19.70 10.44 19.86
N SER A 196 18.88 11.37 20.39
CA SER A 196 19.31 12.67 20.89
C SER A 196 19.59 12.73 22.40
N GLY A 197 18.94 11.90 23.18
CA GLY A 197 18.91 11.99 24.65
C GLY A 197 18.17 13.21 25.19
N ASP A 198 17.33 13.88 24.36
CA ASP A 198 16.53 15.04 24.77
C ASP A 198 15.22 14.59 25.42
N GLU A 199 15.07 14.85 26.72
CA GLU A 199 13.89 14.44 27.51
C GLU A 199 12.59 15.10 27.05
N ARG A 200 12.63 16.18 26.29
CA ARG A 200 11.44 16.84 25.75
C ARG A 200 10.63 15.91 24.83
N TRP A 201 11.26 14.92 24.21
CA TRP A 201 10.57 13.89 23.44
C TRP A 201 9.67 13.02 24.32
N ASN A 202 10.13 12.66 25.52
CA ASN A 202 9.35 11.90 26.50
C ASN A 202 8.17 12.76 27.04
N GLU A 203 8.40 14.06 27.25
CA GLU A 203 7.34 15.01 27.63
C GLU A 203 6.28 15.12 26.52
N LEU A 204 6.71 15.19 25.25
CA LEU A 204 5.83 15.26 24.08
C LEU A 204 5.01 13.97 23.91
N ALA A 205 5.62 12.79 24.10
CA ALA A 205 4.92 11.51 24.09
C ALA A 205 3.82 11.46 25.17
N ALA A 206 4.16 11.88 26.40
CA ALA A 206 3.19 11.92 27.49
C ALA A 206 2.04 12.89 27.25
N GLY A 207 2.34 14.10 26.75
CA GLY A 207 1.32 15.12 26.48
C GLY A 207 0.43 14.76 25.28
N SER A 208 1.00 14.21 24.22
CA SER A 208 0.23 13.71 23.07
C SER A 208 -0.71 12.55 23.46
N ARG A 209 -0.24 11.64 24.31
CA ARG A 209 -1.07 10.57 24.87
C ARG A 209 -2.21 11.13 25.69
N ALA A 210 -1.97 12.09 26.58
CA ALA A 210 -3.00 12.71 27.40
C ALA A 210 -4.03 13.49 26.55
N ALA A 211 -3.58 14.16 25.49
CA ALA A 211 -4.47 14.86 24.56
C ALA A 211 -5.36 13.86 23.79
N THR A 212 -4.80 12.78 23.28
CA THR A 212 -5.54 11.74 22.55
C THR A 212 -6.52 11.00 23.48
N ASP A 213 -6.12 10.70 24.70
CA ASP A 213 -7.00 10.10 25.72
C ASP A 213 -8.19 10.99 26.01
N ALA A 214 -7.97 12.28 26.25
CA ALA A 214 -9.04 13.26 26.51
C ALA A 214 -9.99 13.42 25.30
N LEU A 215 -9.47 13.36 24.08
CA LEU A 215 -10.30 13.34 22.87
C LEU A 215 -11.19 12.10 22.81
N LEU A 216 -10.64 10.91 23.09
CA LEU A 216 -11.37 9.65 23.09
C LEU A 216 -12.30 9.47 24.29
N GLU A 217 -12.14 10.23 25.39
CA GLU A 217 -13.12 10.31 26.47
C GLU A 217 -14.34 11.12 26.07
N ALA A 218 -14.15 12.18 25.27
CA ALA A 218 -15.21 13.08 24.84
C ALA A 218 -15.97 12.54 23.60
N ASN A 219 -15.30 11.78 22.73
CA ASN A 219 -15.83 11.31 21.44
C ASN A 219 -15.37 9.89 21.15
N PRO A 220 -16.20 9.06 20.48
CA PRO A 220 -15.81 7.68 20.16
C PRO A 220 -14.65 7.59 19.17
N LEU A 221 -14.49 8.58 18.29
CA LEU A 221 -13.41 8.69 17.31
C LEU A 221 -12.63 10.00 17.49
N PRO A 222 -11.30 10.01 17.26
CA PRO A 222 -10.59 11.28 17.13
C PRO A 222 -11.08 11.98 15.87
N THR A 223 -11.04 13.31 15.87
CA THR A 223 -11.40 14.10 14.68
C THR A 223 -10.15 14.54 13.94
N ASN A 224 -10.30 14.92 12.64
CA ASN A 224 -9.17 15.44 11.86
C ASN A 224 -8.51 16.64 12.57
N TRP A 225 -9.32 17.47 13.21
CA TRP A 225 -8.84 18.63 13.96
C TRP A 225 -9.48 18.71 15.35
N ALA A 226 -8.72 19.25 16.27
CA ALA A 226 -9.15 19.57 17.63
C ALA A 226 -8.54 20.89 18.07
N THR A 227 -8.93 21.38 19.25
CA THR A 227 -8.28 22.49 19.94
C THR A 227 -7.94 22.10 21.36
N ILE A 228 -6.77 22.57 21.85
CA ILE A 228 -6.31 22.34 23.22
C ILE A 228 -6.05 23.68 23.89
N GLY A 229 -6.75 23.92 25.00
CA GLY A 229 -6.52 25.09 25.83
C GLY A 229 -5.26 24.99 26.67
N ALA A 230 -4.67 26.11 27.07
CA ALA A 230 -3.55 26.13 28.02
C ALA A 230 -3.91 25.48 29.36
N ASP A 231 -5.17 25.45 29.74
CA ASP A 231 -5.74 24.80 30.91
C ASP A 231 -5.95 23.28 30.74
N GLY A 232 -5.60 22.73 29.56
CA GLY A 232 -5.78 21.32 29.22
C GLY A 232 -7.19 20.96 28.73
N SER A 233 -8.07 21.94 28.54
CA SER A 233 -9.37 21.69 27.92
C SER A 233 -9.22 21.25 26.46
N VAL A 234 -9.97 20.22 26.06
CA VAL A 234 -9.91 19.64 24.70
C VAL A 234 -11.29 19.74 24.05
N ALA A 235 -11.34 20.17 22.80
CA ALA A 235 -12.57 20.20 22.01
C ALA A 235 -12.30 19.75 20.57
N ILE A 236 -13.25 19.00 19.98
CA ILE A 236 -13.22 18.63 18.56
C ILE A 236 -13.47 19.86 17.68
N ALA A 237 -12.85 19.87 16.50
CA ALA A 237 -12.98 20.97 15.54
C ALA A 237 -13.13 20.40 14.12
N GLY A 238 -13.85 21.13 13.26
CA GLY A 238 -14.03 20.74 11.86
C GLY A 238 -12.87 21.17 10.96
N SER A 239 -12.03 22.10 11.43
CA SER A 239 -10.83 22.56 10.72
C SER A 239 -9.80 23.12 11.69
N ALA A 240 -8.59 23.38 11.21
CA ALA A 240 -7.53 24.06 11.95
C ALA A 240 -7.97 25.42 12.53
N GLY A 241 -8.86 26.14 11.84
CA GLY A 241 -9.45 27.40 12.29
C GLY A 241 -10.64 27.25 13.23
N GLY A 242 -11.01 26.03 13.65
CA GLY A 242 -12.12 25.74 14.56
C GLY A 242 -13.52 25.76 13.91
N GLY A 243 -13.62 26.01 12.61
CA GLY A 243 -14.88 25.99 11.86
C GLY A 243 -15.19 24.64 11.20
N GLY A 244 -16.42 24.51 10.67
CA GLY A 244 -16.89 23.30 10.00
C GLY A 244 -17.38 22.20 10.95
N GLU A 245 -17.91 21.12 10.36
CA GLU A 245 -18.37 19.96 11.12
C GLU A 245 -17.17 19.04 11.43
N PRO A 246 -16.97 18.62 12.67
CA PRO A 246 -15.92 17.67 13.03
C PRO A 246 -16.14 16.31 12.39
N GLY A 247 -15.09 15.74 11.80
CA GLY A 247 -15.13 14.43 11.14
C GLY A 247 -13.87 13.60 11.40
N TYR A 248 -14.02 12.30 11.24
CA TYR A 248 -12.94 11.33 11.19
C TYR A 248 -12.71 10.96 9.72
N GLY A 249 -11.56 11.28 9.18
CA GLY A 249 -11.25 11.04 7.76
C GLY A 249 -9.75 10.87 7.55
N TYR A 250 -9.26 11.34 6.43
CA TYR A 250 -7.90 11.13 5.96
C TYR A 250 -6.81 11.47 6.98
N ASP A 251 -6.97 12.56 7.77
CA ASP A 251 -6.04 12.90 8.84
C ASP A 251 -6.22 11.98 10.05
N ALA A 252 -7.42 11.95 10.63
CA ALA A 252 -7.70 11.23 11.86
C ALA A 252 -7.45 9.71 11.72
N ALA A 253 -7.63 9.15 10.52
CA ALA A 253 -7.37 7.75 10.22
C ALA A 253 -5.90 7.35 10.45
N ARG A 254 -4.95 8.29 10.39
CA ARG A 254 -3.54 8.02 10.71
C ARG A 254 -3.32 7.78 12.21
N THR A 255 -4.16 8.33 13.08
CA THR A 255 -3.98 8.24 14.55
C THR A 255 -3.88 6.80 15.05
N PRO A 256 -4.82 5.87 14.77
CA PRO A 256 -4.68 4.49 15.26
C PRO A 256 -3.46 3.77 14.68
N ILE A 257 -2.99 4.11 13.46
CA ILE A 257 -1.80 3.52 12.86
C ILE A 257 -0.57 3.93 13.66
N ARG A 258 -0.39 5.23 13.91
CA ARG A 258 0.72 5.81 14.67
C ARG A 258 0.79 5.30 16.11
N TYR A 259 -0.37 5.09 16.75
CA TYR A 259 -0.42 4.62 18.13
C TYR A 259 -0.28 3.09 18.23
N ALA A 260 -0.72 2.33 17.22
CA ALA A 260 -0.59 0.88 17.20
C ALA A 260 0.87 0.40 17.03
N GLU A 261 1.69 1.13 16.27
CA GLU A 261 3.13 0.83 16.09
C GLU A 261 3.98 1.16 17.33
N SER A 262 3.45 1.86 18.34
CA SER A 262 4.18 2.23 19.55
C SER A 262 4.62 1.02 20.37
N CYS A 263 5.80 1.08 20.96
CA CYS A 263 6.28 0.08 21.90
C CYS A 263 5.61 0.22 23.29
N ASP A 264 5.03 1.38 23.62
CA ASP A 264 4.33 1.60 24.89
C ASP A 264 2.92 0.97 24.84
N PRO A 265 2.59 0.03 25.76
CA PRO A 265 1.26 -0.57 25.83
C PRO A 265 0.12 0.43 26.05
N ALA A 266 0.38 1.59 26.67
CA ALA A 266 -0.63 2.60 26.91
C ALA A 266 -1.04 3.31 25.60
N ASP A 267 -0.10 3.53 24.70
CA ASP A 267 -0.39 4.08 23.37
C ASP A 267 -1.20 3.08 22.54
N ARG A 268 -0.77 1.80 22.52
CA ARG A 268 -1.54 0.74 21.83
C ARG A 268 -2.96 0.59 22.38
N ALA A 269 -3.14 0.77 23.68
CA ALA A 269 -4.48 0.73 24.27
C ALA A 269 -5.39 1.86 23.74
N LEU A 270 -4.84 3.06 23.43
CA LEU A 270 -5.60 4.13 22.77
C LEU A 270 -6.02 3.76 21.35
N ALA A 271 -5.11 3.17 20.57
CA ALA A 271 -5.44 2.63 19.24
C ALA A 271 -6.55 1.57 19.33
N GLY A 272 -6.45 0.63 20.27
CA GLY A 272 -7.46 -0.43 20.49
C GLY A 272 -8.84 0.12 20.87
N ARG A 273 -8.93 1.24 21.59
CA ARG A 273 -10.23 1.88 21.88
C ARG A 273 -10.97 2.34 20.63
N ILE A 274 -10.24 2.80 19.61
CA ILE A 274 -10.80 3.24 18.33
C ILE A 274 -11.46 2.07 17.59
N ALA A 275 -10.96 0.83 17.75
CA ALA A 275 -11.52 -0.36 17.12
C ALA A 275 -13.01 -0.57 17.43
N THR A 276 -13.44 -0.24 18.66
CA THR A 276 -14.83 -0.43 19.09
C THR A 276 -15.80 0.60 18.52
N ALA A 277 -15.28 1.74 18.04
CA ALA A 277 -16.07 2.84 17.47
C ALA A 277 -16.16 2.76 15.94
N LEU A 278 -15.16 2.17 15.29
CA LEU A 278 -15.18 2.02 13.83
C LEU A 278 -16.25 1.01 13.38
N PRO A 279 -16.97 1.26 12.26
CA PRO A 279 -17.99 0.36 11.75
C PRO A 279 -17.43 -1.05 11.48
N ASP A 280 -18.11 -2.09 11.99
CA ASP A 280 -17.79 -3.50 11.73
C ASP A 280 -18.54 -3.95 10.46
N SER A 281 -18.16 -3.39 9.31
CA SER A 281 -18.75 -3.71 8.00
C SER A 281 -17.66 -4.10 7.01
N ALA A 282 -18.02 -4.89 6.00
CA ALA A 282 -17.07 -5.29 4.95
C ALA A 282 -16.53 -4.08 4.17
N THR A 283 -17.37 -3.06 4.00
CA THR A 283 -16.99 -1.78 3.36
C THR A 283 -16.91 -0.68 4.40
N LEU A 284 -15.85 0.11 4.36
CA LEU A 284 -15.62 1.24 5.27
C LEU A 284 -15.52 2.53 4.46
N ALA A 285 -16.35 3.51 4.82
CA ALA A 285 -16.28 4.83 4.20
C ALA A 285 -14.97 5.54 4.56
N ALA A 286 -14.43 6.31 3.62
CA ALA A 286 -13.21 7.09 3.82
C ALA A 286 -13.38 8.19 4.88
N GLU A 287 -14.61 8.70 5.03
CA GLU A 287 -14.94 9.76 5.98
C GLU A 287 -16.18 9.40 6.81
N LEU A 288 -16.06 9.60 8.11
CA LEU A 288 -17.10 9.37 9.11
C LEU A 288 -17.34 10.68 9.90
N ASP A 289 -18.56 10.88 10.39
CA ASP A 289 -18.83 11.91 11.38
C ASP A 289 -18.24 11.53 12.76
N SER A 290 -18.29 12.43 13.71
CA SER A 290 -17.77 12.21 15.07
C SER A 290 -18.50 11.09 15.84
N GLY A 291 -19.66 10.63 15.37
CA GLY A 291 -20.44 9.51 15.90
C GLY A 291 -20.25 8.20 15.10
N ALA A 292 -19.28 8.15 14.19
CA ALA A 292 -18.98 7.02 13.31
C ALA A 292 -20.04 6.72 12.22
N GLY A 293 -20.93 7.66 11.92
CA GLY A 293 -21.81 7.63 10.77
C GLY A 293 -21.04 7.96 9.48
N SER A 294 -21.27 7.23 8.38
CA SER A 294 -20.61 7.49 7.10
C SER A 294 -21.06 8.85 6.52
N ILE A 295 -20.09 9.72 6.20
CA ILE A 295 -20.30 10.99 5.50
C ILE A 295 -20.26 10.78 3.99
N THR A 296 -19.37 9.88 3.52
CA THR A 296 -19.19 9.54 2.11
C THR A 296 -19.52 8.07 1.87
N THR A 297 -19.60 7.67 0.59
CA THR A 297 -19.63 6.26 0.16
C THR A 297 -18.29 5.79 -0.36
N ASP A 298 -17.35 6.70 -0.53
CA ASP A 298 -16.03 6.44 -1.07
C ASP A 298 -15.21 5.60 -0.09
N GLN A 299 -14.42 4.71 -0.61
CA GLN A 299 -13.50 3.87 0.15
C GLN A 299 -12.07 4.37 -0.09
N HIS A 300 -11.22 4.27 0.92
CA HIS A 300 -9.82 4.67 0.79
C HIS A 300 -8.90 3.74 1.58
N PRO A 301 -7.70 3.42 1.09
CA PRO A 301 -6.75 2.53 1.78
C PRO A 301 -6.49 2.93 3.23
N VAL A 302 -6.31 4.23 3.52
CA VAL A 302 -6.01 4.71 4.88
C VAL A 302 -7.11 4.37 5.89
N ALA A 303 -8.37 4.30 5.48
CA ALA A 303 -9.47 3.93 6.37
C ALA A 303 -9.36 2.46 6.82
N TYR A 304 -9.05 1.56 5.90
CA TYR A 304 -8.80 0.15 6.21
C TYR A 304 -7.51 -0.04 7.01
N ALA A 305 -6.43 0.69 6.67
CA ALA A 305 -5.20 0.73 7.46
C ALA A 305 -5.47 1.13 8.91
N ALA A 306 -6.27 2.16 9.12
CA ALA A 306 -6.68 2.66 10.43
C ALA A 306 -7.43 1.60 11.24
N ARG A 307 -8.40 0.91 10.61
CA ARG A 307 -9.15 -0.14 11.29
C ARG A 307 -8.29 -1.38 11.54
N ALA A 308 -7.44 -1.77 10.60
CA ALA A 308 -6.46 -2.85 10.80
C ALA A 308 -5.56 -2.57 12.02
N ALA A 309 -5.01 -1.37 12.11
CA ALA A 309 -4.16 -0.94 13.22
C ALA A 309 -4.91 -0.98 14.57
N ALA A 310 -6.12 -0.44 14.59
CA ALA A 310 -6.95 -0.44 15.79
C ALA A 310 -7.32 -1.87 16.24
N LEU A 311 -7.70 -2.74 15.30
CA LEU A 311 -8.03 -4.15 15.56
C LEU A 311 -6.81 -4.94 16.05
N ALA A 312 -5.65 -4.73 15.44
CA ALA A 312 -4.40 -5.37 15.87
C ALA A 312 -4.03 -4.96 17.31
N ALA A 313 -4.17 -3.68 17.63
CA ALA A 313 -3.93 -3.15 18.97
C ALA A 313 -4.95 -3.67 20.02
N ASP A 314 -6.17 -4.00 19.59
CA ASP A 314 -7.22 -4.65 20.41
C ASP A 314 -7.05 -6.19 20.52
N GLY A 315 -6.00 -6.76 19.89
CA GLY A 315 -5.71 -8.21 19.91
C GLY A 315 -6.54 -9.03 18.92
N ARG A 316 -7.21 -8.41 17.96
CA ARG A 316 -8.04 -9.02 16.92
C ARG A 316 -7.24 -9.19 15.62
N ALA A 317 -6.15 -9.97 15.68
CA ALA A 317 -5.18 -10.09 14.61
C ALA A 317 -5.78 -10.61 13.29
N ASP A 318 -6.67 -11.61 13.33
CA ASP A 318 -7.30 -12.16 12.12
C ASP A 318 -8.18 -11.12 11.40
N ASP A 319 -8.95 -10.34 12.15
CA ASP A 319 -9.77 -9.25 11.59
C ASP A 319 -8.89 -8.12 11.04
N ALA A 320 -7.77 -7.82 11.71
CA ALA A 320 -6.79 -6.84 11.26
C ALA A 320 -6.14 -7.25 9.93
N LEU A 321 -5.72 -8.52 9.79
CA LEU A 321 -5.15 -9.04 8.54
C LEU A 321 -6.17 -8.99 7.39
N ALA A 322 -7.46 -9.23 7.67
CA ALA A 322 -8.50 -9.07 6.66
C ALA A 322 -8.64 -7.61 6.20
N ASP A 323 -8.42 -6.64 7.08
CA ASP A 323 -8.41 -5.22 6.69
C ASP A 323 -7.12 -4.78 6.00
N VAL A 324 -5.97 -5.36 6.33
CA VAL A 324 -4.72 -5.18 5.56
C VAL A 324 -4.94 -5.64 4.10
N GLN A 325 -5.62 -6.77 3.90
CA GLN A 325 -5.96 -7.21 2.55
C GLN A 325 -6.90 -6.22 1.84
N ARG A 326 -7.98 -5.76 2.49
CA ARG A 326 -8.89 -4.75 1.92
C ARG A 326 -8.19 -3.42 1.62
N MET A 327 -7.25 -3.01 2.44
CA MET A 327 -6.40 -1.84 2.22
C MET A 327 -5.63 -1.98 0.90
N SER A 328 -4.94 -3.10 0.72
CA SER A 328 -4.15 -3.38 -0.49
C SER A 328 -5.05 -3.50 -1.73
N ASP A 329 -6.20 -4.18 -1.62
CA ASP A 329 -7.19 -4.29 -2.69
C ASP A 329 -7.74 -2.91 -3.09
N THR A 330 -8.01 -2.04 -2.10
CA THR A 330 -8.49 -0.68 -2.35
C THR A 330 -7.40 0.18 -2.99
N ALA A 331 -6.14 0.08 -2.55
CA ALA A 331 -5.02 0.79 -3.15
C ALA A 331 -4.81 0.39 -4.62
N ALA A 332 -4.97 -0.90 -4.92
CA ALA A 332 -4.86 -1.41 -6.29
C ALA A 332 -6.05 -1.00 -7.16
N SER A 333 -7.28 -0.94 -6.58
CA SER A 333 -8.49 -0.61 -7.35
C SER A 333 -8.69 0.88 -7.60
N THR A 334 -8.22 1.72 -6.71
CA THR A 334 -8.38 3.17 -6.78
C THR A 334 -7.02 3.81 -6.45
N PRO A 335 -6.04 3.68 -7.38
CA PRO A 335 -4.70 4.18 -7.15
C PRO A 335 -4.73 5.70 -7.01
N THR A 336 -4.24 6.16 -5.86
CA THR A 336 -3.99 7.55 -5.57
C THR A 336 -2.64 7.66 -4.88
N TYR A 337 -1.96 8.77 -5.02
CA TYR A 337 -0.71 9.03 -4.31
C TYR A 337 -0.86 8.75 -2.80
N TYR A 338 -1.86 9.35 -2.17
CA TYR A 338 -2.07 9.22 -0.72
C TYR A 338 -2.46 7.79 -0.30
N GLY A 339 -3.26 7.11 -1.14
CA GLY A 339 -3.63 5.70 -0.93
C GLY A 339 -2.44 4.77 -1.02
N ALA A 340 -1.57 4.95 -2.01
CA ALA A 340 -0.35 4.16 -2.18
C ALA A 340 0.65 4.42 -1.05
N ALA A 341 0.83 5.68 -0.62
CA ALA A 341 1.70 6.03 0.50
C ALA A 341 1.26 5.33 1.80
N TRP A 342 -0.03 5.43 2.16
CA TRP A 342 -0.53 4.82 3.39
C TRP A 342 -0.71 3.31 3.30
N ASN A 343 -0.88 2.74 2.10
CA ASN A 343 -0.76 1.30 1.93
C ASN A 343 0.66 0.81 2.27
N ALA A 344 1.69 1.43 1.73
CA ALA A 344 3.08 1.03 1.97
C ALA A 344 3.53 1.30 3.42
N LEU A 345 3.24 2.49 3.96
CA LEU A 345 3.58 2.86 5.34
C LEU A 345 2.88 1.95 6.36
N ALA A 346 1.58 1.66 6.17
CA ALA A 346 0.85 0.79 7.09
C ALA A 346 1.37 -0.65 7.06
N VAL A 347 1.75 -1.18 5.88
CA VAL A 347 2.42 -2.49 5.79
C VAL A 347 3.71 -2.47 6.62
N ALA A 348 4.57 -1.45 6.47
CA ALA A 348 5.80 -1.34 7.25
C ALA A 348 5.53 -1.19 8.75
N MET A 349 4.65 -0.27 9.16
CA MET A 349 4.37 0.03 10.57
C MET A 349 3.66 -1.09 11.32
N LEU A 350 2.85 -1.90 10.64
CA LEU A 350 2.05 -2.94 11.29
C LEU A 350 2.72 -4.32 11.29
N ASN A 351 3.62 -4.59 10.33
CA ASN A 351 4.24 -5.92 10.16
C ASN A 351 5.74 -5.96 10.41
N ASP A 352 6.46 -4.81 10.37
CA ASP A 352 7.92 -4.76 10.41
C ASP A 352 8.43 -3.70 11.40
N ASP A 353 9.55 -3.98 12.09
CA ASP A 353 10.18 -3.03 13.03
C ASP A 353 11.22 -2.12 12.35
N VAL A 354 11.38 -2.21 11.03
CA VAL A 354 12.34 -1.41 10.25
C VAL A 354 12.19 0.10 10.46
N LEU A 355 11.00 0.56 10.78
CA LEU A 355 10.72 1.97 11.11
C LEU A 355 10.88 2.29 12.61
N GLY A 356 11.48 1.39 13.41
CA GLY A 356 11.81 1.61 14.82
C GLY A 356 10.62 1.51 15.77
N GLY A 357 9.46 1.04 15.31
CA GLY A 357 8.28 0.75 16.14
C GLY A 357 8.22 -0.70 16.61
N CYS A 358 7.11 -1.05 17.29
CA CYS A 358 6.78 -2.41 17.72
C CYS A 358 5.53 -2.90 16.97
N PRO A 359 5.68 -3.44 15.77
CA PRO A 359 4.58 -3.75 14.87
C PRO A 359 3.61 -4.78 15.48
N PRO A 360 2.30 -4.48 15.55
CA PRO A 360 1.34 -5.32 16.26
C PRO A 360 1.00 -6.62 15.52
N LEU A 361 1.31 -6.74 14.22
CA LEU A 361 1.02 -7.91 13.38
C LEU A 361 2.25 -8.75 13.04
N ARG A 362 3.44 -8.39 13.51
CA ARG A 362 4.70 -9.09 13.20
C ARG A 362 4.62 -10.62 13.34
N ASP A 363 4.02 -11.10 14.42
CA ASP A 363 3.92 -12.54 14.73
C ASP A 363 2.56 -13.16 14.31
N ALA A 364 1.62 -12.38 13.84
CA ALA A 364 0.27 -12.85 13.52
C ALA A 364 0.22 -13.72 12.24
N GLY A 365 1.17 -13.53 11.30
CA GLY A 365 1.32 -14.35 10.09
C GLY A 365 2.11 -15.64 10.29
N ALA A 366 2.93 -15.73 11.35
CA ALA A 366 3.69 -16.93 11.71
C ALA A 366 2.82 -17.81 12.61
N GLY A 367 1.98 -18.65 12.01
CA GLY A 367 0.98 -19.48 12.66
C GLY A 367 1.38 -20.02 14.04
N ALA A 368 0.55 -19.77 15.04
CA ALA A 368 0.69 -20.27 16.38
C ALA A 368 0.93 -21.80 16.35
N ALA A 369 2.07 -22.23 16.85
CA ALA A 369 2.35 -23.64 17.06
C ALA A 369 1.26 -24.21 17.99
N PRO A 370 0.64 -25.35 17.68
CA PRO A 370 -0.41 -25.92 18.51
C PRO A 370 0.16 -26.27 19.88
N ALA A 371 -0.49 -25.77 20.93
CA ALA A 371 -0.21 -26.20 22.31
C ALA A 371 -0.36 -27.72 22.41
N PRO A 372 0.46 -28.42 23.23
CA PRO A 372 0.41 -29.87 23.33
C PRO A 372 -0.97 -30.31 23.85
N ALA A 373 -1.62 -31.16 23.06
CA ALA A 373 -2.92 -31.73 23.37
C ALA A 373 -2.87 -32.55 24.67
N GLY A 374 -3.59 -32.09 25.66
CA GLY A 374 -3.97 -32.92 26.80
C GLY A 374 -5.00 -33.96 26.37
N ASP A 375 -4.74 -35.20 26.76
CA ASP A 375 -5.57 -36.38 26.58
C ASP A 375 -7.04 -36.12 26.96
N ALA A 376 -7.96 -36.23 26.01
CA ALA A 376 -9.39 -36.31 26.30
C ALA A 376 -10.07 -37.34 25.40
N GLY A 377 -10.74 -38.23 26.08
CA GLY A 377 -11.30 -39.46 25.64
C GLY A 377 -12.27 -39.42 24.46
N THR A 378 -12.35 -40.58 23.86
CA THR A 378 -13.26 -41.04 22.82
C THR A 378 -14.70 -40.65 23.01
N ALA A 379 -15.28 -39.94 22.03
CA ALA A 379 -16.72 -39.94 21.77
C ALA A 379 -16.96 -40.23 20.28
N THR A 380 -17.53 -41.40 20.03
CA THR A 380 -18.02 -41.83 18.72
C THR A 380 -19.33 -41.11 18.38
N GLY A 381 -19.34 -40.39 17.27
CA GLY A 381 -20.56 -39.82 16.70
C GLY A 381 -20.31 -39.50 15.21
N ALA A 382 -20.98 -40.28 14.36
CA ALA A 382 -20.93 -40.12 12.92
C ALA A 382 -21.53 -38.78 12.48
N ALA A 383 -20.77 -37.99 11.76
CA ALA A 383 -21.29 -36.93 10.91
C ALA A 383 -20.69 -37.09 9.51
N ALA A 384 -21.60 -37.34 8.58
CA ALA A 384 -21.30 -37.48 7.16
C ALA A 384 -20.87 -36.16 6.51
N GLY A 385 -19.81 -36.23 5.71
CA GLY A 385 -19.67 -35.43 4.48
C GLY A 385 -19.37 -33.96 4.64
N LEU A 386 -18.15 -33.61 5.08
CA LEU A 386 -17.51 -32.38 4.65
C LEU A 386 -16.30 -32.77 3.79
N GLN A 387 -16.41 -32.48 2.51
CA GLN A 387 -15.34 -32.68 1.53
C GLN A 387 -14.14 -31.84 1.95
N ASN A 388 -12.94 -32.40 1.81
CA ASN A 388 -11.68 -31.72 2.01
C ASN A 388 -11.70 -30.35 1.32
N PRO A 389 -11.26 -29.26 1.98
CA PRO A 389 -10.98 -28.03 1.28
C PRO A 389 -9.91 -28.33 0.22
N VAL A 390 -10.22 -28.03 -1.02
CA VAL A 390 -9.23 -28.02 -2.11
C VAL A 390 -8.13 -27.07 -1.67
N ALA A 391 -6.88 -27.54 -1.62
CA ALA A 391 -5.74 -26.69 -1.34
C ALA A 391 -5.81 -25.47 -2.26
N PRO A 392 -5.51 -24.25 -1.76
CA PRO A 392 -5.48 -23.07 -2.62
C PRO A 392 -4.54 -23.37 -3.79
N ARG A 393 -5.05 -23.23 -5.02
CA ARG A 393 -4.24 -23.30 -6.21
C ARG A 393 -3.20 -22.18 -6.08
N GLN A 394 -1.92 -22.50 -6.12
CA GLN A 394 -0.88 -21.50 -6.31
C GLN A 394 -1.23 -20.72 -7.58
N ALA A 395 -1.30 -19.38 -7.47
CA ALA A 395 -1.49 -18.52 -8.62
C ALA A 395 -0.37 -18.83 -9.64
N SER A 396 -0.77 -19.09 -10.89
CA SER A 396 0.20 -19.39 -11.94
C SER A 396 0.71 -18.08 -12.53
N THR A 397 1.99 -17.83 -12.47
CA THR A 397 2.64 -16.70 -13.15
C THR A 397 2.86 -16.96 -14.66
N ALA A 398 2.35 -18.05 -15.17
CA ALA A 398 2.55 -18.43 -16.57
C ALA A 398 1.64 -17.62 -17.50
N ARG A 399 2.24 -16.99 -18.52
CA ARG A 399 1.54 -16.20 -19.53
C ARG A 399 0.42 -16.98 -20.23
N PRO A 400 -0.73 -16.34 -20.56
CA PRO A 400 -1.76 -16.93 -21.39
C PRO A 400 -1.20 -17.13 -22.81
N VAL A 401 -1.52 -18.27 -23.41
CA VAL A 401 -1.01 -18.63 -24.75
C VAL A 401 -2.09 -19.05 -25.72
N HIS A 402 -3.33 -19.26 -25.24
CA HIS A 402 -4.42 -19.73 -26.10
C HIS A 402 -5.77 -19.40 -25.48
N ILE A 403 -6.74 -19.03 -26.32
CA ILE A 403 -8.14 -18.78 -25.95
C ILE A 403 -9.07 -19.69 -26.74
N SER A 404 -10.09 -20.22 -26.09
CA SER A 404 -11.18 -20.99 -26.72
C SER A 404 -12.52 -20.46 -26.26
N ILE A 405 -13.40 -20.11 -27.21
CA ILE A 405 -14.79 -19.66 -26.98
C ILE A 405 -15.70 -20.47 -27.90
N PRO A 406 -16.15 -21.66 -27.45
CA PRO A 406 -16.87 -22.61 -28.32
C PRO A 406 -18.17 -22.06 -28.90
N ALA A 407 -18.89 -21.18 -28.17
CA ALA A 407 -20.17 -20.63 -28.56
C ALA A 407 -20.10 -19.82 -29.89
N ILE A 408 -18.96 -19.18 -30.15
CA ILE A 408 -18.69 -18.38 -31.36
C ILE A 408 -17.55 -18.94 -32.22
N GLY A 409 -17.10 -20.16 -31.94
CA GLY A 409 -16.11 -20.88 -32.74
C GLY A 409 -14.70 -20.29 -32.68
N VAL A 410 -14.37 -19.46 -31.68
CA VAL A 410 -13.02 -18.92 -31.48
C VAL A 410 -12.12 -20.00 -30.85
N ASP A 411 -10.98 -20.26 -31.48
CA ASP A 411 -9.94 -21.16 -31.00
C ASP A 411 -8.59 -20.68 -31.56
N SER A 412 -7.89 -19.80 -30.82
CA SER A 412 -6.73 -19.06 -31.31
C SER A 412 -5.62 -18.93 -30.28
N GLY A 413 -4.39 -18.69 -30.75
CA GLY A 413 -3.27 -18.25 -29.92
C GLY A 413 -3.51 -16.86 -29.33
N LEU A 414 -2.84 -16.56 -28.22
CA LEU A 414 -2.84 -15.23 -27.61
C LEU A 414 -1.46 -14.59 -27.75
N ILE A 415 -1.42 -13.33 -28.20
CA ILE A 415 -0.22 -12.48 -28.22
C ILE A 415 -0.26 -11.51 -27.04
N GLY A 416 0.89 -10.93 -26.63
CA GLY A 416 0.95 -9.82 -25.67
C GLY A 416 0.63 -8.50 -26.36
N LEU A 417 -0.14 -7.63 -25.70
CA LEU A 417 -0.42 -6.25 -26.10
C LEU A 417 0.10 -5.31 -25.01
N GLY A 418 0.89 -4.31 -25.40
CA GLY A 418 1.32 -3.22 -24.54
C GLY A 418 0.36 -2.04 -24.55
N LEU A 419 0.79 -0.92 -23.97
CA LEU A 419 0.14 0.39 -24.09
C LEU A 419 0.78 1.18 -25.24
N GLY A 420 -0.04 1.74 -26.10
CA GLY A 420 0.38 2.70 -27.12
C GLY A 420 0.82 4.04 -26.50
N GLY A 421 1.50 4.87 -27.29
CA GLY A 421 1.95 6.19 -26.85
C GLY A 421 0.83 7.19 -26.48
N ASP A 422 -0.42 6.80 -26.70
CA ASP A 422 -1.66 7.51 -26.36
C ASP A 422 -2.30 6.98 -25.05
N GLY A 423 -1.66 5.99 -24.39
CA GLY A 423 -2.12 5.38 -23.14
C GLY A 423 -3.25 4.36 -23.29
N TRP A 424 -3.61 3.96 -24.53
CA TRP A 424 -4.58 2.90 -24.79
C TRP A 424 -3.88 1.56 -25.07
N ILE A 425 -4.57 0.46 -24.78
CA ILE A 425 -4.08 -0.88 -25.13
C ILE A 425 -3.93 -0.95 -26.65
N GLU A 426 -2.76 -1.38 -27.13
CA GLU A 426 -2.48 -1.55 -28.54
C GLU A 426 -3.46 -2.56 -29.17
N SER A 427 -3.91 -2.29 -30.39
CA SER A 427 -4.68 -3.29 -31.16
C SER A 427 -3.73 -4.32 -31.77
N PRO A 428 -4.13 -5.61 -31.88
CA PRO A 428 -3.37 -6.59 -32.64
C PRO A 428 -3.04 -6.07 -34.05
N GLN A 429 -1.85 -6.36 -34.56
CA GLN A 429 -1.41 -5.92 -35.86
C GLN A 429 -2.09 -6.73 -37.02
N ASP A 430 -2.40 -8.01 -36.73
CA ASP A 430 -3.15 -8.87 -37.64
C ASP A 430 -4.61 -8.96 -37.19
N TYR A 431 -5.55 -8.93 -38.13
CA TYR A 431 -6.99 -8.99 -37.85
C TYR A 431 -7.45 -10.36 -37.33
N ASP A 432 -6.64 -11.39 -37.51
CA ASP A 432 -6.90 -12.74 -37.02
C ASP A 432 -6.25 -13.01 -35.65
N ASP A 433 -5.45 -12.06 -35.12
CA ASP A 433 -4.82 -12.18 -33.82
C ASP A 433 -5.74 -11.72 -32.69
N ILE A 434 -5.61 -12.39 -31.55
CA ILE A 434 -6.22 -12.00 -30.27
C ILE A 434 -5.09 -11.67 -29.31
N GLY A 435 -5.17 -10.52 -28.65
CA GLY A 435 -4.14 -10.07 -27.74
C GLY A 435 -4.61 -9.95 -26.31
N TRP A 436 -3.74 -10.31 -25.38
CA TRP A 436 -3.92 -10.10 -23.96
C TRP A 436 -3.07 -8.92 -23.51
N TYR A 437 -3.65 -8.02 -22.71
CA TYR A 437 -2.93 -6.89 -22.11
C TYR A 437 -1.88 -7.41 -21.12
N GLU A 438 -0.59 -7.33 -21.49
CA GLU A 438 0.49 -8.05 -20.81
C GLU A 438 0.95 -7.38 -19.51
N ASP A 439 0.66 -6.09 -19.31
CA ASP A 439 0.92 -5.38 -18.06
C ASP A 439 -0.29 -5.43 -17.10
N GLY A 440 -1.36 -6.14 -17.48
CA GLY A 440 -2.56 -6.34 -16.69
C GLY A 440 -2.59 -7.68 -15.95
N VAL A 441 -3.74 -7.95 -15.32
CA VAL A 441 -3.99 -9.18 -14.55
C VAL A 441 -3.89 -10.43 -15.44
N LEU A 442 -3.20 -11.46 -14.96
CA LEU A 442 -3.15 -12.76 -15.63
C LEU A 442 -4.52 -13.46 -15.58
N PRO A 443 -5.02 -14.02 -16.71
CA PRO A 443 -6.29 -14.73 -16.69
C PRO A 443 -6.33 -15.85 -15.65
N GLY A 444 -7.28 -15.73 -14.69
CA GLY A 444 -7.48 -16.64 -13.56
C GLY A 444 -6.79 -16.20 -12.27
N GLU A 445 -6.17 -15.04 -12.22
CA GLU A 445 -5.79 -14.33 -11.00
C GLU A 445 -6.87 -13.34 -10.61
N ILE A 446 -6.87 -12.89 -9.35
CA ILE A 446 -7.87 -11.94 -8.83
C ILE A 446 -7.75 -10.62 -9.60
N GLY A 447 -8.86 -10.15 -10.16
CA GLY A 447 -8.92 -8.98 -10.99
C GLY A 447 -9.39 -9.28 -12.42
N PRO A 448 -9.62 -8.24 -13.27
CA PRO A 448 -10.04 -8.40 -14.66
C PRO A 448 -8.85 -8.57 -15.58
N ALA A 449 -8.69 -9.75 -16.17
CA ALA A 449 -7.80 -9.94 -17.31
C ALA A 449 -8.45 -9.36 -18.57
N VAL A 450 -7.72 -8.59 -19.38
CA VAL A 450 -8.25 -7.92 -20.57
C VAL A 450 -7.68 -8.55 -21.82
N ILE A 451 -8.58 -8.92 -22.74
CA ILE A 451 -8.26 -9.51 -24.04
C ILE A 451 -8.97 -8.71 -25.13
N ALA A 452 -8.24 -8.29 -26.15
CA ALA A 452 -8.75 -7.50 -27.25
C ALA A 452 -8.54 -8.20 -28.61
N GLY A 453 -9.47 -7.94 -29.52
CA GLY A 453 -9.40 -8.44 -30.90
C GLY A 453 -10.26 -7.61 -31.84
N HIS A 454 -9.99 -7.69 -33.13
CA HIS A 454 -10.72 -6.94 -34.15
C HIS A 454 -12.11 -7.50 -34.43
N VAL A 455 -13.09 -6.60 -34.66
CA VAL A 455 -14.45 -6.97 -35.10
C VAL A 455 -14.46 -7.32 -36.57
N ASP A 456 -13.77 -6.55 -37.40
CA ASP A 456 -13.70 -6.76 -38.85
C ASP A 456 -12.36 -6.28 -39.43
N SER A 457 -12.21 -6.53 -40.74
CA SER A 457 -11.06 -6.12 -41.54
C SER A 457 -11.56 -5.51 -42.85
N PRO A 458 -10.71 -4.87 -43.64
CA PRO A 458 -11.07 -4.38 -44.98
C PRO A 458 -11.58 -5.48 -45.97
N THR A 459 -11.37 -6.75 -45.61
CA THR A 459 -11.73 -7.90 -46.45
C THR A 459 -12.87 -8.75 -45.89
N GLY A 460 -13.40 -8.45 -44.71
CA GLY A 460 -14.49 -9.18 -44.08
C GLY A 460 -14.40 -9.30 -42.56
N PRO A 461 -15.19 -10.19 -41.92
CA PRO A 461 -15.17 -10.45 -40.50
C PRO A 461 -13.77 -10.75 -39.98
N ALA A 462 -13.44 -10.25 -38.79
CA ALA A 462 -12.21 -10.54 -38.05
C ALA A 462 -12.49 -11.49 -36.86
N VAL A 463 -11.50 -11.71 -36.03
CA VAL A 463 -11.49 -12.77 -34.98
C VAL A 463 -12.62 -12.60 -33.95
N PHE A 464 -13.06 -11.38 -33.63
CA PHE A 464 -14.14 -11.08 -32.69
C PHE A 464 -15.43 -10.57 -33.34
N TYR A 465 -15.62 -10.89 -34.62
CA TYR A 465 -16.83 -10.50 -35.36
C TYR A 465 -18.13 -11.00 -34.69
N ASP A 466 -18.12 -12.25 -34.24
CA ASP A 466 -19.28 -12.88 -33.64
C ASP A 466 -19.33 -12.70 -32.10
N LEU A 467 -18.46 -11.85 -31.51
CA LEU A 467 -18.47 -11.58 -30.07
C LEU A 467 -19.82 -11.10 -29.51
N PRO A 468 -20.62 -10.30 -30.26
CA PRO A 468 -21.97 -9.91 -29.86
C PRO A 468 -22.98 -11.07 -29.75
N GLU A 469 -22.69 -12.25 -30.31
CA GLU A 469 -23.55 -13.44 -30.22
C GLU A 469 -23.42 -14.20 -28.91
N LEU A 470 -22.43 -13.86 -28.07
CA LEU A 470 -22.28 -14.45 -26.76
C LEU A 470 -23.48 -14.17 -25.86
N ALA A 471 -23.81 -15.13 -25.02
CA ALA A 471 -24.88 -15.04 -24.03
C ALA A 471 -24.35 -15.34 -22.62
N THR A 472 -25.04 -14.83 -21.60
CA THR A 472 -24.78 -15.21 -20.21
C THR A 472 -24.84 -16.72 -20.05
N GLY A 473 -23.78 -17.30 -19.50
CA GLY A 473 -23.62 -18.74 -19.32
C GLY A 473 -22.67 -19.40 -20.33
N ASP A 474 -22.28 -18.70 -21.42
CA ASP A 474 -21.26 -19.20 -22.35
C ASP A 474 -19.89 -19.26 -21.66
N THR A 475 -19.03 -20.18 -22.10
CA THR A 475 -17.74 -20.42 -21.47
C THR A 475 -16.59 -19.89 -22.32
N VAL A 476 -15.60 -19.33 -21.64
CA VAL A 476 -14.32 -18.90 -22.21
C VAL A 476 -13.20 -19.62 -21.45
N SER A 477 -12.32 -20.31 -22.16
CA SER A 477 -11.18 -21.04 -21.58
C SER A 477 -9.87 -20.42 -22.02
N ILE A 478 -9.01 -20.07 -21.06
CA ILE A 478 -7.67 -19.51 -21.31
C ILE A 478 -6.62 -20.51 -20.85
N ARG A 479 -5.86 -21.06 -21.78
CA ARG A 479 -4.74 -21.94 -21.48
C ARG A 479 -3.46 -21.14 -21.32
N ARG A 480 -2.71 -21.45 -20.26
CA ARG A 480 -1.42 -20.82 -19.93
C ARG A 480 -0.23 -21.64 -20.39
N ALA A 481 0.95 -21.02 -20.42
CA ALA A 481 2.20 -21.65 -20.87
C ALA A 481 2.66 -22.83 -20.00
N ASP A 482 2.23 -22.90 -18.75
CA ASP A 482 2.49 -24.01 -17.83
C ASP A 482 1.52 -25.20 -18.02
N GLY A 483 0.59 -25.09 -18.98
CA GLY A 483 -0.42 -26.10 -19.29
C GLY A 483 -1.67 -26.03 -18.41
N THR A 484 -1.76 -25.10 -17.46
CA THR A 484 -2.99 -24.84 -16.69
C THR A 484 -4.02 -24.11 -17.55
N THR A 485 -5.31 -24.21 -17.17
CA THR A 485 -6.41 -23.52 -17.83
C THR A 485 -7.19 -22.72 -16.80
N ALA A 486 -7.54 -21.47 -17.15
CA ALA A 486 -8.51 -20.67 -16.44
C ALA A 486 -9.81 -20.66 -17.25
N ASP A 487 -10.89 -21.10 -16.62
CA ASP A 487 -12.21 -21.16 -17.23
C ASP A 487 -13.10 -20.05 -16.66
N PHE A 488 -13.83 -19.38 -17.55
CA PHE A 488 -14.72 -18.27 -17.21
C PHE A 488 -16.11 -18.50 -17.79
N VAL A 489 -17.12 -17.92 -17.14
CA VAL A 489 -18.51 -17.93 -17.58
C VAL A 489 -18.94 -16.49 -17.87
N VAL A 490 -19.45 -16.23 -19.06
CA VAL A 490 -19.97 -14.92 -19.47
C VAL A 490 -21.13 -14.50 -18.55
N THR A 491 -21.06 -13.29 -18.02
CA THR A 491 -22.08 -12.71 -17.12
C THR A 491 -22.81 -11.52 -17.74
N GLY A 492 -22.24 -10.89 -18.76
CA GLY A 492 -22.87 -9.75 -19.42
C GLY A 492 -22.12 -9.25 -20.64
N LEU A 493 -22.83 -8.46 -21.45
CA LEU A 493 -22.30 -7.75 -22.61
C LEU A 493 -22.78 -6.30 -22.52
N GLN A 494 -21.90 -5.36 -22.80
CA GLN A 494 -22.21 -3.93 -22.81
C GLN A 494 -21.55 -3.24 -24.00
N THR A 495 -22.33 -2.49 -24.78
CA THR A 495 -21.77 -1.56 -25.76
C THR A 495 -21.59 -0.19 -25.12
N VAL A 496 -20.41 0.39 -25.29
CA VAL A 496 -19.99 1.65 -24.64
C VAL A 496 -19.40 2.59 -25.70
N GLU A 497 -19.74 3.87 -25.63
CA GLU A 497 -19.17 4.89 -26.53
C GLU A 497 -17.67 5.08 -26.22
N LYS A 498 -16.83 5.21 -27.24
CA LYS A 498 -15.38 5.38 -27.05
C LYS A 498 -15.03 6.70 -26.35
N ASP A 499 -15.77 7.77 -26.64
CA ASP A 499 -15.54 9.10 -26.08
C ASP A 499 -15.88 9.17 -24.57
N THR A 500 -16.69 8.23 -24.08
CA THR A 500 -17.10 8.10 -22.68
C THR A 500 -16.86 6.68 -22.16
N PHE A 501 -15.75 6.07 -22.62
CA PHE A 501 -15.41 4.70 -22.28
C PHE A 501 -15.31 4.55 -20.75
N PRO A 502 -16.04 3.60 -20.14
CA PRO A 502 -16.10 3.44 -18.71
C PRO A 502 -14.84 2.70 -18.18
N THR A 503 -13.70 3.36 -18.26
CA THR A 503 -12.37 2.81 -17.90
C THR A 503 -12.38 2.14 -16.52
N GLU A 504 -12.97 2.80 -15.51
CA GLU A 504 -13.09 2.23 -14.18
C GLU A 504 -13.86 0.89 -14.16
N SER A 505 -15.00 0.79 -14.84
CA SER A 505 -15.81 -0.44 -14.79
C SER A 505 -15.22 -1.59 -15.62
N VAL A 506 -14.32 -1.29 -16.56
CA VAL A 506 -13.68 -2.29 -17.41
C VAL A 506 -12.37 -2.78 -16.83
N TYR A 507 -11.57 -1.89 -16.23
CA TYR A 507 -10.22 -2.18 -15.75
C TYR A 507 -10.09 -2.19 -14.23
N ALA A 508 -11.10 -1.69 -13.47
CA ALA A 508 -11.05 -1.72 -12.02
C ALA A 508 -10.90 -3.14 -11.49
N PRO A 509 -10.06 -3.35 -10.49
CA PRO A 509 -9.89 -4.64 -9.84
C PRO A 509 -11.21 -5.21 -9.34
N THR A 510 -11.38 -6.51 -9.50
CA THR A 510 -12.55 -7.25 -9.04
C THR A 510 -12.12 -8.24 -7.94
N PRO A 511 -13.00 -8.55 -6.98
CA PRO A 511 -12.66 -9.43 -5.83
C PRO A 511 -12.47 -10.90 -6.22
N THR A 512 -12.79 -11.24 -7.46
CA THR A 512 -12.67 -12.58 -8.04
C THR A 512 -11.97 -12.50 -9.38
N PRO A 513 -11.36 -13.59 -9.88
CA PRO A 513 -10.85 -13.61 -11.24
C PRO A 513 -11.97 -13.34 -12.24
N GLU A 514 -11.78 -12.31 -13.05
CA GLU A 514 -12.70 -11.94 -14.11
C GLU A 514 -11.97 -11.81 -15.44
N LEU A 515 -12.76 -11.76 -16.54
CA LEU A 515 -12.26 -11.60 -17.88
C LEU A 515 -13.07 -10.51 -18.60
N ARG A 516 -12.37 -9.65 -19.33
CA ARG A 516 -12.93 -8.66 -20.25
C ARG A 516 -12.52 -9.01 -21.67
N LEU A 517 -13.48 -9.29 -22.54
CA LEU A 517 -13.22 -9.38 -23.98
C LEU A 517 -13.69 -8.07 -24.61
N VAL A 518 -12.81 -7.42 -25.37
CA VAL A 518 -13.07 -6.09 -25.92
C VAL A 518 -12.89 -6.11 -27.45
N THR A 519 -13.87 -5.55 -28.16
CA THR A 519 -13.79 -5.32 -29.60
C THR A 519 -14.48 -4.01 -29.98
N CYS A 520 -14.24 -3.52 -31.18
CA CYS A 520 -14.96 -2.37 -31.75
C CYS A 520 -16.44 -2.70 -32.00
N ALA A 521 -17.33 -1.69 -31.82
CA ALA A 521 -18.76 -1.83 -32.02
C ALA A 521 -19.39 -0.50 -32.53
N GLY A 522 -20.71 -0.51 -32.78
CA GLY A 522 -21.47 0.67 -33.18
C GLY A 522 -21.31 1.02 -34.66
N ALA A 523 -21.51 2.30 -35.00
CA ALA A 523 -21.43 2.77 -36.36
C ALA A 523 -19.97 3.05 -36.78
N TRP A 524 -19.65 2.76 -38.02
CA TRP A 524 -18.38 3.18 -38.62
C TRP A 524 -18.41 4.68 -38.93
N ASP A 525 -17.51 5.45 -38.36
CA ASP A 525 -17.29 6.85 -38.71
C ASP A 525 -16.21 6.98 -39.79
N SER A 526 -16.64 7.30 -40.99
CA SER A 526 -15.73 7.47 -42.13
C SER A 526 -14.83 8.72 -42.02
N THR A 527 -15.11 9.63 -41.08
CA THR A 527 -14.32 10.85 -40.86
C THR A 527 -13.07 10.56 -40.03
N THR A 528 -13.24 9.75 -39.03
CA THR A 528 -12.16 9.33 -38.12
C THR A 528 -11.52 8.02 -38.55
N GLY A 529 -12.21 7.20 -39.33
CA GLY A 529 -11.76 5.88 -39.74
C GLY A 529 -11.85 4.83 -38.63
N HIS A 530 -12.76 5.02 -37.65
CA HIS A 530 -12.96 4.15 -36.52
C HIS A 530 -14.44 3.89 -36.23
N TYR A 531 -14.73 2.80 -35.52
CA TYR A 531 -16.03 2.57 -34.91
C TYR A 531 -16.25 3.52 -33.74
N VAL A 532 -17.47 3.99 -33.52
CA VAL A 532 -17.80 4.96 -32.45
C VAL A 532 -17.89 4.32 -31.08
N ASP A 533 -18.12 3.00 -30.99
CA ASP A 533 -18.31 2.26 -29.76
C ASP A 533 -17.29 1.12 -29.61
N ASN A 534 -17.22 0.57 -28.41
CA ASN A 534 -16.66 -0.74 -28.10
C ASN A 534 -17.73 -1.67 -27.52
N LEU A 535 -17.62 -2.95 -27.79
CA LEU A 535 -18.32 -4.00 -27.06
C LEU A 535 -17.38 -4.55 -25.98
N VAL A 536 -17.85 -4.60 -24.76
CA VAL A 536 -17.18 -5.22 -23.62
C VAL A 536 -18.01 -6.41 -23.14
N VAL A 537 -17.42 -7.61 -23.17
CA VAL A 537 -18.00 -8.82 -22.59
C VAL A 537 -17.34 -9.06 -21.23
N THR A 538 -18.15 -9.22 -20.20
CA THR A 538 -17.71 -9.56 -18.85
C THR A 538 -17.93 -11.03 -18.58
N ALA A 539 -16.93 -11.73 -18.04
CA ALA A 539 -17.03 -13.10 -17.58
C ALA A 539 -16.34 -13.26 -16.23
N VAL A 540 -16.83 -14.17 -15.39
CA VAL A 540 -16.27 -14.49 -14.06
C VAL A 540 -15.69 -15.90 -14.05
N ALA A 541 -14.74 -16.18 -13.18
CA ALA A 541 -14.19 -17.53 -13.03
C ALA A 541 -15.28 -18.57 -12.78
N ALA A 542 -15.18 -19.72 -13.46
CA ALA A 542 -16.15 -20.81 -13.44
C ALA A 542 -16.14 -21.61 -12.12
#